data_15ad262d444cc5a3bb64a591100339a6
#
_entry.id   15ad262d444cc5a3bb64a591100339a6
#
_cell.length_a   1.000
_cell.length_b   1.000
_cell.length_c   1.000
_cell.angle_alpha   90.00
_cell.angle_beta   90.00
_cell.angle_gamma   90.00
#
_symmetry.space_group_name_H-M   'P 1'
#
loop_
_entity.id
_entity.type
_entity.pdbx_description
1 polymer ?
#
loop_
_entity_poly.entity_id
_entity_poly.type
_entity_poly.pdbx_seq_one_letter_code
_entity_poly.pdbx_strand_id
1 'polypeptide(L)'
;MSASLECRDPMLDHRLVEFAFLLPLDYLYKDGVHKRILKDIVKKWISPEVLTAPKRGFSIPLYDWMRGPWKPLVYEYLSPSKIREIGILNEDVVKQELNNFYRYRGGRAEKIMLMLNFQMWAERWL
;
A
#
# COMPACT_ATOMS: atom_id res chain seq x y z
N MET A 1 12.40 -8.72 -12.17
CA MET A 1 13.34 -9.16 -13.25
C MET A 1 14.78 -9.39 -12.78
N SER A 2 15.11 -9.22 -11.50
CA SER A 2 16.46 -9.46 -10.96
C SER A 2 16.97 -10.90 -11.11
N ALA A 3 16.06 -11.87 -11.30
CA ALA A 3 16.37 -13.31 -11.51
C ALA A 3 15.96 -13.80 -12.91
N SER A 4 15.83 -12.91 -13.88
CA SER A 4 15.38 -13.21 -15.25
C SER A 4 14.04 -13.96 -15.35
N LEU A 5 13.20 -13.84 -14.30
CA LEU A 5 11.85 -14.40 -14.26
C LEU A 5 10.83 -13.31 -14.61
N GLU A 6 9.96 -13.61 -15.56
CA GLU A 6 8.79 -12.80 -15.90
C GLU A 6 7.54 -13.47 -15.35
N CYS A 7 6.81 -12.76 -14.50
CA CYS A 7 5.48 -13.18 -14.04
C CYS A 7 4.41 -12.54 -14.91
N ARG A 8 3.57 -13.33 -15.55
CA ARG A 8 2.39 -12.88 -16.27
C ARG A 8 1.14 -13.33 -15.52
N ASP A 9 0.28 -12.37 -15.17
CA ASP A 9 -1.01 -12.68 -14.56
C ASP A 9 -1.97 -13.20 -15.63
N PRO A 10 -2.49 -14.44 -15.52
CA PRO A 10 -3.43 -15.00 -16.49
C PRO A 10 -4.71 -14.15 -16.64
N MET A 11 -5.10 -13.39 -15.61
CA MET A 11 -6.26 -12.50 -15.65
C MET A 11 -6.03 -11.23 -16.48
N LEU A 12 -4.78 -10.95 -16.87
CA LEU A 12 -4.41 -9.85 -17.77
C LEU A 12 -4.20 -10.31 -19.22
N ASP A 13 -4.52 -11.57 -19.55
CA ASP A 13 -4.55 -12.04 -20.94
C ASP A 13 -5.57 -11.19 -21.73
N HIS A 14 -5.13 -10.61 -22.87
CA HIS A 14 -5.96 -9.69 -23.65
C HIS A 14 -7.31 -10.30 -24.06
N ARG A 15 -7.34 -11.61 -24.34
CA ARG A 15 -8.58 -12.33 -24.71
C ARG A 15 -9.59 -12.35 -23.55
N LEU A 16 -9.10 -12.52 -22.31
CA LEU A 16 -9.96 -12.45 -21.11
C LEU A 16 -10.42 -11.02 -20.84
N VAL A 17 -9.56 -10.05 -21.05
CA VAL A 17 -9.91 -8.63 -20.89
C VAL A 17 -10.99 -8.24 -21.92
N GLU A 18 -10.77 -8.53 -23.19
CA GLU A 18 -11.75 -8.28 -24.27
C GLU A 18 -13.08 -8.97 -23.99
N PHE A 19 -13.06 -10.25 -23.60
CA PHE A 19 -14.25 -10.98 -23.20
C PHE A 19 -14.96 -10.32 -22.03
N ALA A 20 -14.24 -9.88 -21.00
CA ALA A 20 -14.83 -9.22 -19.83
C ALA A 20 -15.55 -7.91 -20.20
N PHE A 21 -15.03 -7.15 -21.19
CA PHE A 21 -15.70 -5.94 -21.70
C PHE A 21 -17.00 -6.22 -22.46
N LEU A 22 -17.17 -7.41 -23.01
CA LEU A 22 -18.39 -7.82 -23.71
C LEU A 22 -19.47 -8.36 -22.77
N LEU A 23 -19.13 -8.65 -21.52
CA LEU A 23 -20.09 -9.18 -20.55
C LEU A 23 -21.09 -8.11 -20.08
N PRO A 24 -22.39 -8.45 -19.96
CA PRO A 24 -23.33 -7.62 -19.24
C PRO A 24 -22.83 -7.34 -17.80
N LEU A 25 -23.09 -6.13 -17.32
CA LEU A 25 -22.60 -5.67 -16.00
C LEU A 25 -23.01 -6.62 -14.86
N ASP A 26 -24.19 -7.23 -14.95
CA ASP A 26 -24.70 -8.18 -13.95
C ASP A 26 -23.79 -9.40 -13.72
N TYR A 27 -22.96 -9.77 -14.68
CA TYR A 27 -21.97 -10.84 -14.52
C TYR A 27 -20.72 -10.37 -13.78
N LEU A 28 -20.41 -9.09 -13.87
CA LEU A 28 -19.25 -8.49 -13.21
C LEU A 28 -19.58 -8.01 -11.81
N TYR A 29 -20.74 -7.33 -11.69
CA TYR A 29 -21.21 -6.74 -10.43
C TYR A 29 -22.74 -6.78 -10.36
N LYS A 30 -23.29 -7.31 -9.27
CA LYS A 30 -24.72 -7.27 -8.95
C LYS A 30 -24.96 -7.36 -7.45
N ASP A 31 -25.90 -6.58 -6.94
CA ASP A 31 -26.35 -6.62 -5.53
C ASP A 31 -25.20 -6.52 -4.51
N GLY A 32 -24.20 -5.64 -4.77
CA GLY A 32 -23.03 -5.48 -3.92
C GLY A 32 -21.92 -6.55 -4.12
N VAL A 33 -22.17 -7.56 -4.95
CA VAL A 33 -21.21 -8.65 -5.19
C VAL A 33 -20.31 -8.33 -6.38
N HIS A 34 -19.05 -8.05 -6.11
CA HIS A 34 -18.00 -7.90 -7.12
C HIS A 34 -17.51 -9.25 -7.65
N LYS A 35 -17.02 -9.26 -8.89
CA LYS A 35 -16.45 -10.45 -9.55
C LYS A 35 -17.41 -11.64 -9.56
N ARG A 36 -18.68 -11.40 -9.79
CA ARG A 36 -19.75 -12.39 -9.65
C ARG A 36 -19.49 -13.65 -10.47
N ILE A 37 -19.21 -13.50 -11.78
CA ILE A 37 -18.93 -14.65 -12.66
C ILE A 37 -17.77 -15.52 -12.15
N LEU A 38 -16.69 -14.90 -11.64
CA LEU A 38 -15.57 -15.65 -11.08
C LEU A 38 -15.96 -16.42 -9.82
N LYS A 39 -16.74 -15.79 -8.94
CA LYS A 39 -17.26 -16.45 -7.74
C LYS A 39 -18.16 -17.63 -8.07
N ASP A 40 -19.02 -17.47 -9.09
CA ASP A 40 -19.90 -18.54 -9.56
C ASP A 40 -19.13 -19.72 -10.15
N ILE A 41 -18.04 -19.46 -10.84
CA ILE A 41 -17.19 -20.52 -11.40
C ILE A 41 -16.45 -21.25 -10.28
N VAL A 42 -15.80 -20.52 -9.35
CA VAL A 42 -14.89 -21.13 -8.36
C VAL A 42 -15.58 -21.69 -7.13
N LYS A 43 -16.88 -21.42 -6.91
CA LYS A 43 -17.64 -21.92 -5.74
C LYS A 43 -17.63 -23.44 -5.57
N LYS A 44 -17.28 -24.18 -6.63
CA LYS A 44 -17.15 -25.64 -6.59
C LYS A 44 -15.86 -26.11 -5.88
N TRP A 45 -14.85 -25.23 -5.80
CA TRP A 45 -13.51 -25.57 -5.31
C TRP A 45 -13.09 -24.74 -4.09
N ILE A 46 -13.81 -23.66 -3.80
CA ILE A 46 -13.45 -22.71 -2.72
C ILE A 46 -14.58 -22.69 -1.70
N SER A 47 -14.23 -22.68 -0.42
CA SER A 47 -15.22 -22.65 0.66
C SER A 47 -16.04 -21.35 0.66
N PRO A 48 -17.30 -21.38 1.14
CA PRO A 48 -18.16 -20.19 1.22
C PRO A 48 -17.54 -19.05 2.02
N GLU A 49 -16.78 -19.34 3.08
CA GLU A 49 -16.13 -18.34 3.94
C GLU A 49 -15.13 -17.49 3.14
N VAL A 50 -14.36 -18.13 2.25
CA VAL A 50 -13.40 -17.43 1.38
C VAL A 50 -14.13 -16.58 0.34
N LEU A 51 -15.24 -17.08 -0.23
CA LEU A 51 -16.01 -16.35 -1.23
C LEU A 51 -16.69 -15.10 -0.67
N THR A 52 -17.07 -15.13 0.60
CA THR A 52 -17.75 -14.04 1.29
C THR A 52 -16.80 -13.15 2.11
N ALA A 53 -15.56 -13.55 2.27
CA ALA A 53 -14.57 -12.78 3.01
C ALA A 53 -14.44 -11.36 2.47
N PRO A 54 -14.37 -10.34 3.34
CA PRO A 54 -14.14 -8.98 2.91
C PRO A 54 -12.78 -8.86 2.21
N LYS A 55 -12.74 -8.07 1.13
CA LYS A 55 -11.50 -7.80 0.41
C LYS A 55 -10.48 -7.17 1.38
N ARG A 56 -9.35 -7.82 1.53
CA ARG A 56 -8.18 -7.28 2.22
C ARG A 56 -7.08 -7.04 1.20
N GLY A 57 -6.53 -5.82 1.19
CA GLY A 57 -5.33 -5.52 0.40
C GLY A 57 -4.08 -6.13 1.02
N PHE A 58 -2.99 -6.18 0.28
CA PHE A 58 -1.66 -6.50 0.80
C PHE A 58 -1.14 -5.29 1.58
N SER A 59 -1.71 -5.03 2.76
CA SER A 59 -1.25 -3.98 3.65
C SER A 59 -0.31 -4.57 4.70
N ILE A 60 0.88 -3.98 4.81
CA ILE A 60 1.76 -4.22 5.95
C ILE A 60 1.22 -3.43 7.16
N PRO A 61 1.49 -3.86 8.40
CA PRO A 61 1.09 -3.13 9.60
C PRO A 61 2.00 -1.89 9.81
N LEU A 62 2.02 -1.00 8.82
CA LEU A 62 2.93 0.16 8.77
C LEU A 62 2.76 1.07 9.98
N TYR A 63 1.52 1.28 10.41
CA TYR A 63 1.21 2.12 11.57
C TYR A 63 1.88 1.58 12.84
N ASP A 64 1.79 0.27 13.08
CA ASP A 64 2.36 -0.37 14.27
C ASP A 64 3.89 -0.39 14.20
N TRP A 65 4.45 -0.65 13.02
CA TRP A 65 5.90 -0.63 12.82
C TRP A 65 6.49 0.76 13.05
N MET A 66 5.86 1.80 12.51
CA MET A 66 6.31 3.19 12.70
C MET A 66 6.24 3.62 14.18
N ARG A 67 5.22 3.17 14.92
CA ARG A 67 5.09 3.49 16.35
C ARG A 67 5.94 2.61 17.25
N GLY A 68 6.34 1.44 16.78
CA GLY A 68 7.12 0.44 17.50
C GLY A 68 8.57 0.37 17.03
N PRO A 69 8.95 -0.73 16.34
CA PRO A 69 10.36 -1.04 16.05
C PRO A 69 11.05 0.00 15.15
N TRP A 70 10.32 0.70 14.30
CA TRP A 70 10.89 1.69 13.40
C TRP A 70 10.92 3.12 13.95
N LYS A 71 10.38 3.34 15.14
CA LYS A 71 10.37 4.66 15.77
C LYS A 71 11.78 5.27 15.92
N PRO A 72 12.82 4.54 16.40
CA PRO A 72 14.18 5.08 16.47
C PRO A 72 14.70 5.51 15.09
N LEU A 73 14.48 4.69 14.05
CA LEU A 73 14.88 4.99 12.68
C LEU A 73 14.21 6.28 12.15
N VAL A 74 12.92 6.45 12.41
CA VAL A 74 12.19 7.66 12.03
C VAL A 74 12.78 8.91 12.67
N TYR A 75 13.08 8.87 13.98
CA TYR A 75 13.67 10.02 14.68
C TYR A 75 15.12 10.29 14.29
N GLU A 76 15.86 9.28 13.89
CA GLU A 76 17.24 9.42 13.39
C GLU A 76 17.24 10.15 12.05
N TYR A 77 16.52 9.62 11.03
CA TYR A 77 16.54 10.17 9.68
C TYR A 77 15.74 11.46 9.52
N LEU A 78 14.67 11.63 10.29
CA LEU A 78 13.86 12.86 10.30
C LEU A 78 14.24 13.80 11.44
N SER A 79 15.49 13.72 11.92
CA SER A 79 16.01 14.67 12.89
C SER A 79 16.20 16.06 12.26
N PRO A 80 16.05 17.15 13.04
CA PRO A 80 16.24 18.51 12.53
C PRO A 80 17.60 18.75 11.86
N SER A 81 18.66 18.10 12.37
CA SER A 81 20.01 18.20 11.81
C SER A 81 20.08 17.61 10.39
N LYS A 82 19.61 16.39 10.21
CA LYS A 82 19.62 15.71 8.89
C LYS A 82 18.70 16.39 7.87
N ILE A 83 17.56 16.91 8.31
CA ILE A 83 16.65 17.66 7.43
C ILE A 83 17.31 18.95 6.94
N ARG A 84 18.00 19.70 7.81
CA ARG A 84 18.71 20.91 7.40
C ARG A 84 19.92 20.62 6.52
N GLU A 85 20.62 19.51 6.74
CA GLU A 85 21.76 19.10 5.93
C GLU A 85 21.38 18.88 4.47
N ILE A 86 20.28 18.18 4.21
CA ILE A 86 19.75 17.97 2.84
C ILE A 86 19.04 19.22 2.30
N GLY A 87 18.32 19.97 3.16
CA GLY A 87 17.71 21.26 2.83
C GLY A 87 16.49 21.21 1.91
N ILE A 88 15.91 20.05 1.65
CA ILE A 88 14.75 19.89 0.74
C ILE A 88 13.43 19.82 1.52
N LEU A 89 13.40 19.05 2.63
CA LEU A 89 12.22 18.97 3.48
C LEU A 89 12.15 20.18 4.42
N ASN A 90 10.93 20.69 4.63
CA ASN A 90 10.70 21.75 5.61
C ASN A 90 10.67 21.17 7.02
N GLU A 91 11.57 21.64 7.90
CA GLU A 91 11.73 21.14 9.28
C GLU A 91 10.45 21.29 10.12
N ASP A 92 9.76 22.43 10.01
CA ASP A 92 8.54 22.68 10.80
C ASP A 92 7.40 21.75 10.38
N VAL A 93 7.26 21.51 9.08
CA VAL A 93 6.25 20.58 8.54
C VAL A 93 6.55 19.16 8.99
N VAL A 94 7.79 18.70 8.92
CA VAL A 94 8.19 17.36 9.39
C VAL A 94 7.91 17.22 10.88
N LYS A 95 8.30 18.21 11.69
CA LYS A 95 8.04 18.24 13.14
C LYS A 95 6.55 18.19 13.47
N GLN A 96 5.73 18.93 12.72
CA GLN A 96 4.27 18.92 12.87
C GLN A 96 3.69 17.53 12.54
N GLU A 97 4.09 16.90 11.44
CA GLU A 97 3.62 15.58 11.05
C GLU A 97 4.05 14.50 12.06
N LEU A 98 5.29 14.55 12.56
CA LEU A 98 5.76 13.65 13.61
C LEU A 98 4.96 13.83 14.91
N ASN A 99 4.69 15.07 15.33
CA ASN A 99 3.87 15.34 16.50
C ASN A 99 2.43 14.83 16.32
N ASN A 100 1.82 15.09 15.17
CA ASN A 100 0.47 14.59 14.85
C ASN A 100 0.42 13.06 14.92
N PHE A 101 1.43 12.40 14.38
CA PHE A 101 1.47 10.94 14.36
C PHE A 101 1.73 10.34 15.75
N TYR A 102 2.73 10.84 16.48
CA TYR A 102 3.15 10.22 17.75
C TYR A 102 2.37 10.69 18.97
N ARG A 103 1.99 11.96 19.05
CA ARG A 103 1.29 12.54 20.22
C ARG A 103 -0.22 12.47 20.09
N TYR A 104 -0.77 12.88 18.94
CA TYR A 104 -2.22 13.06 18.80
C TYR A 104 -2.93 11.88 18.13
N ARG A 105 -2.21 10.86 17.69
CA ARG A 105 -2.73 9.69 16.96
C ARG A 105 -3.58 10.03 15.72
N GLY A 106 -3.43 11.25 15.21
CA GLY A 106 -4.15 11.74 14.02
C GLY A 106 -3.33 11.73 12.72
N GLY A 107 -2.03 11.45 12.80
CA GLY A 107 -1.13 11.42 11.65
C GLY A 107 -1.22 10.14 10.83
N ARG A 108 -0.81 10.23 9.58
CA ARG A 108 -0.82 9.11 8.62
C ARG A 108 0.57 8.48 8.54
N ALA A 109 0.67 7.18 8.79
CA ALA A 109 1.92 6.42 8.72
C ALA A 109 2.57 6.51 7.33
N GLU A 110 1.76 6.57 6.27
CA GLU A 110 2.21 6.69 4.89
C GLU A 110 2.98 8.00 4.64
N LYS A 111 2.56 9.11 5.26
CA LYS A 111 3.28 10.38 5.17
C LYS A 111 4.66 10.29 5.81
N ILE A 112 4.74 9.69 7.01
CA ILE A 112 6.01 9.47 7.69
C ILE A 112 6.91 8.57 6.84
N MET A 113 6.36 7.50 6.26
CA MET A 113 7.10 6.58 5.39
C MET A 113 7.66 7.28 4.15
N LEU A 114 6.87 8.16 3.51
CA LEU A 114 7.34 8.92 2.34
C LEU A 114 8.51 9.84 2.70
N MET A 115 8.39 10.61 3.79
CA MET A 115 9.47 11.49 4.25
C MET A 115 10.71 10.71 4.65
N LEU A 116 10.54 9.58 5.35
CA LEU A 116 11.63 8.70 5.75
C LEU A 116 12.37 8.13 4.52
N ASN A 117 11.64 7.55 3.57
CA ASN A 117 12.23 7.00 2.35
C ASN A 117 12.96 8.06 1.53
N PHE A 118 12.37 9.25 1.42
CA PHE A 118 13.00 10.36 0.73
C PHE A 118 14.31 10.76 1.42
N GLN A 119 14.30 10.92 2.73
CA GLN A 119 15.50 11.34 3.49
C GLN A 119 16.60 10.29 3.42
N MET A 120 16.26 9.00 3.56
CA MET A 120 17.22 7.89 3.41
C MET A 120 17.83 7.83 2.00
N TRP A 121 17.00 8.06 0.98
CA TRP A 121 17.47 8.13 -0.40
C TRP A 121 18.38 9.33 -0.62
N ALA A 122 17.98 10.51 -0.14
CA ALA A 122 18.73 11.75 -0.32
C ALA A 122 20.10 11.70 0.37
N GLU A 123 20.18 11.16 1.59
CA GLU A 123 21.46 10.98 2.31
C GLU A 123 22.45 10.07 1.57
N ARG A 124 21.92 9.17 0.74
CA ARG A 124 22.78 8.23 -0.01
C ARG A 124 23.22 8.75 -1.37
N TRP A 125 22.41 9.60 -2.00
CA TRP A 125 22.56 9.91 -3.41
C TRP A 125 22.74 11.41 -3.73
N LEU A 126 22.53 12.29 -2.76
CA LEU A 126 22.77 13.74 -2.87
C LEU A 126 23.97 14.14 -2.04
#